data_a4ef7b41a654231887b3bd36912e92c0
#
_entry.id   a4ef7b41a654231887b3bd36912e92c0
#
_cell.length_a   1.000
_cell.length_b   1.000
_cell.length_c   1.000
_cell.angle_alpha   90.00
_cell.angle_beta   90.00
_cell.angle_gamma   90.00
#
_symmetry.space_group_name_H-M   'P 1'
#
loop_
_entity.id
_entity.type
_entity.pdbx_description
1 polymer ?
#
loop_
_entity_poly.entity_id
_entity_poly.type
_entity_poly.pdbx_seq_one_letter_code
_entity_poly.pdbx_strand_id
1 'polypeptide(L)'
;MEAYRPMNEYHHLAPYYDYMLQHVNYNEWYRYLRNVMCKYIANPRTVLELGCGTGKFGPKFSMDDYEIYGMDKSIAMLSIAKTRAYKNFHIFCGDITCFALSKTVDFIFSVHDTFNYLLTYDDFAKALRCAYNCMSYNSIFLFDITTQYNIMKNFHRRLFSYTVKGTDITWYNEYDEKSKMVYTKLTFATQSRTITEEHLQRIYTVDEIIPIIKKCGLLVVDMVGDYTMKPVTDHTIMINVITKRA
;
A
#
# COMPACT_ATOMS: atom_id res chain seq x y z
N MET A 1 -7.55 -4.71 -26.21
CA MET A 1 -8.47 -5.11 -25.14
C MET A 1 -8.13 -4.23 -23.95
N GLU A 2 -9.06 -3.36 -23.54
CA GLU A 2 -8.91 -2.67 -22.27
C GLU A 2 -8.90 -3.74 -21.17
N ALA A 3 -7.88 -3.71 -20.33
CA ALA A 3 -7.76 -4.62 -19.21
C ALA A 3 -8.98 -4.40 -18.29
N TYR A 4 -9.74 -5.45 -18.02
CA TYR A 4 -10.80 -5.44 -17.03
C TYR A 4 -10.22 -4.92 -15.72
N ARG A 5 -10.75 -3.78 -15.23
CA ARG A 5 -10.42 -3.24 -13.90
C ARG A 5 -11.64 -3.45 -13.01
N PRO A 6 -11.51 -4.18 -11.91
CA PRO A 6 -12.59 -4.28 -10.95
C PRO A 6 -13.04 -2.88 -10.50
N MET A 7 -14.32 -2.60 -10.56
CA MET A 7 -14.88 -1.37 -10.00
C MET A 7 -15.20 -1.60 -8.53
N ASN A 8 -14.85 -0.63 -7.68
CA ASN A 8 -15.14 -0.63 -6.24
C ASN A 8 -14.35 -1.63 -5.37
N GLU A 9 -13.07 -1.84 -5.66
CA GLU A 9 -12.16 -2.55 -4.74
C GLU A 9 -12.28 -1.98 -3.32
N TYR A 10 -12.27 -2.86 -2.33
CA TYR A 10 -12.43 -2.54 -0.90
C TYR A 10 -13.80 -1.99 -0.48
N HIS A 11 -14.83 -2.03 -1.34
CA HIS A 11 -16.16 -1.50 -0.95
C HIS A 11 -16.83 -2.39 0.09
N HIS A 12 -16.87 -3.69 -0.16
CA HIS A 12 -17.47 -4.67 0.76
C HIS A 12 -16.49 -5.19 1.78
N LEU A 13 -15.19 -5.21 1.44
CA LEU A 13 -14.13 -5.67 2.33
C LEU A 13 -13.88 -4.71 3.50
N ALA A 14 -14.02 -3.39 3.28
CA ALA A 14 -13.62 -2.38 4.27
C ALA A 14 -14.11 -2.65 5.71
N PRO A 15 -15.38 -3.01 5.97
CA PRO A 15 -15.88 -3.27 7.33
C PRO A 15 -15.22 -4.46 8.04
N TYR A 16 -14.59 -5.34 7.29
CA TYR A 16 -13.97 -6.59 7.77
C TYR A 16 -12.45 -6.56 7.71
N TYR A 17 -11.88 -5.60 6.99
CA TYR A 17 -10.45 -5.50 6.68
C TYR A 17 -9.58 -5.59 7.92
N ASP A 18 -9.86 -4.80 8.93
CA ASP A 18 -9.07 -4.78 10.16
C ASP A 18 -9.11 -6.08 10.96
N TYR A 19 -10.22 -6.81 10.88
CA TYR A 19 -10.33 -8.11 11.52
C TYR A 19 -9.50 -9.16 10.78
N MET A 20 -9.58 -9.18 9.45
CA MET A 20 -8.83 -10.12 8.63
C MET A 20 -7.31 -9.90 8.76
N LEU A 21 -6.88 -8.67 8.98
CA LEU A 21 -5.47 -8.28 9.15
C LEU A 21 -5.05 -8.07 10.62
N GLN A 22 -5.80 -8.62 11.59
CA GLN A 22 -5.48 -8.47 13.02
C GLN A 22 -4.11 -9.08 13.42
N HIS A 23 -3.57 -10.00 12.60
CA HIS A 23 -2.26 -10.60 12.78
C HIS A 23 -1.10 -9.68 12.39
N VAL A 24 -1.37 -8.57 11.66
CA VAL A 24 -0.34 -7.61 11.25
C VAL A 24 0.09 -6.76 12.44
N ASN A 25 1.38 -6.75 12.75
CA ASN A 25 1.92 -5.92 13.82
C ASN A 25 2.20 -4.49 13.34
N TYR A 26 1.14 -3.67 13.23
CA TYR A 26 1.25 -2.26 12.82
C TYR A 26 2.14 -1.40 13.73
N ASN A 27 2.44 -1.84 14.96
CA ASN A 27 3.38 -1.14 15.84
C ASN A 27 4.83 -1.37 15.40
N GLU A 28 5.17 -2.57 14.95
CA GLU A 28 6.49 -2.88 14.40
C GLU A 28 6.70 -2.17 13.06
N TRP A 29 5.69 -2.19 12.18
CA TRP A 29 5.76 -1.49 10.90
C TRP A 29 5.90 0.03 11.10
N TYR A 30 5.16 0.61 12.04
CA TYR A 30 5.32 2.02 12.39
C TYR A 30 6.73 2.36 12.87
N ARG A 31 7.30 1.53 13.77
CA ARG A 31 8.69 1.70 14.23
C ARG A 31 9.68 1.63 13.08
N TYR A 32 9.48 0.69 12.15
CA TYR A 32 10.30 0.58 10.95
C TYR A 32 10.21 1.85 10.08
N LEU A 33 9.01 2.30 9.73
CA LEU A 33 8.78 3.50 8.92
C LEU A 33 9.42 4.75 9.58
N ARG A 34 9.23 4.91 10.87
CA ARG A 34 9.83 6.01 11.64
C ARG A 34 11.36 5.94 11.65
N ASN A 35 11.93 4.75 11.81
CA ASN A 35 13.38 4.55 11.77
C ASN A 35 13.95 4.89 10.38
N VAL A 36 13.30 4.47 9.30
CA VAL A 36 13.70 4.86 7.93
C VAL A 36 13.61 6.37 7.75
N MET A 37 12.48 6.99 8.12
CA MET A 37 12.30 8.43 8.04
C MET A 37 13.43 9.18 8.76
N CYS A 38 13.70 8.85 10.04
CA CYS A 38 14.72 9.52 10.86
C CYS A 38 16.16 9.19 10.44
N LYS A 39 16.41 8.07 9.76
CA LYS A 39 17.72 7.73 9.20
C LYS A 39 18.14 8.68 8.07
N TYR A 40 17.17 9.10 7.26
CA TYR A 40 17.46 9.86 6.03
C TYR A 40 17.07 11.33 6.10
N ILE A 41 16.23 11.73 7.05
CA ILE A 41 15.70 13.09 7.18
C ILE A 41 16.02 13.64 8.57
N ALA A 42 16.75 14.77 8.61
CA ALA A 42 17.24 15.31 9.88
C ALA A 42 16.13 15.80 10.82
N ASN A 43 15.10 16.47 10.32
CA ASN A 43 14.01 17.04 11.13
C ASN A 43 12.68 16.89 10.38
N PRO A 44 12.16 15.67 10.19
CA PRO A 44 10.90 15.47 9.49
C PRO A 44 9.74 16.09 10.27
N ARG A 45 8.78 16.70 9.56
CA ARG A 45 7.57 17.31 10.12
C ARG A 45 6.32 16.81 9.46
N THR A 46 6.38 16.55 8.17
CA THR A 46 5.23 16.28 7.32
C THR A 46 5.34 14.89 6.67
N VAL A 47 4.27 14.14 6.72
CA VAL A 47 4.19 12.75 6.24
C VAL A 47 3.00 12.59 5.30
N LEU A 48 3.16 11.85 4.21
CA LEU A 48 2.09 11.46 3.30
C LEU A 48 2.03 9.95 3.18
N GLU A 49 0.88 9.36 3.49
CA GLU A 49 0.56 7.96 3.27
C GLU A 49 -0.28 7.79 2.01
N LEU A 50 0.24 7.05 1.01
CA LEU A 50 -0.45 6.70 -0.22
C LEU A 50 -1.09 5.32 -0.08
N GLY A 51 -2.42 5.24 -0.21
CA GLY A 51 -3.19 4.02 0.07
C GLY A 51 -3.36 3.82 1.58
N CYS A 52 -3.85 4.82 2.31
CA CYS A 52 -3.91 4.78 3.77
C CYS A 52 -4.96 3.78 4.32
N GLY A 53 -5.83 3.24 3.47
CA GLY A 53 -6.84 2.26 3.83
C GLY A 53 -7.70 2.73 5.00
N THR A 54 -7.78 1.91 6.04
CA THR A 54 -8.51 2.22 7.27
C THR A 54 -7.78 3.17 8.23
N GLY A 55 -6.61 3.73 7.84
CA GLY A 55 -5.89 4.76 8.59
C GLY A 55 -5.15 4.24 9.82
N LYS A 56 -4.48 3.09 9.73
CA LYS A 56 -3.77 2.48 10.87
C LYS A 56 -2.53 3.25 11.32
N PHE A 57 -1.85 3.93 10.39
CA PHE A 57 -0.63 4.68 10.69
C PHE A 57 -0.89 6.14 11.07
N GLY A 58 -1.96 6.74 10.54
CA GLY A 58 -2.29 8.14 10.78
C GLY A 58 -2.23 8.57 12.25
N PRO A 59 -2.96 7.91 13.17
CA PRO A 59 -2.92 8.25 14.59
C PRO A 59 -1.53 8.10 15.22
N LYS A 60 -0.72 7.12 14.77
CA LYS A 60 0.61 6.87 15.33
C LYS A 60 1.57 8.00 15.01
N PHE A 61 1.61 8.44 13.74
CA PHE A 61 2.39 9.61 13.34
C PHE A 61 1.88 10.90 14.00
N SER A 62 0.55 11.08 14.07
CA SER A 62 -0.06 12.23 14.71
C SER A 62 0.20 12.31 16.22
N MET A 63 0.29 11.17 16.91
CA MET A 63 0.65 11.12 18.35
C MET A 63 2.12 11.50 18.59
N ASP A 64 3.00 11.25 17.65
CA ASP A 64 4.40 11.69 17.66
C ASP A 64 4.58 13.12 17.09
N ASP A 65 3.46 13.90 16.99
CA ASP A 65 3.38 15.30 16.56
C ASP A 65 3.79 15.56 15.09
N TYR A 66 3.79 14.54 14.22
CA TYR A 66 3.91 14.74 12.78
C TYR A 66 2.58 15.20 12.18
N GLU A 67 2.65 16.11 11.20
CA GLU A 67 1.51 16.44 10.34
C GLU A 67 1.40 15.36 9.27
N ILE A 68 0.39 14.50 9.36
CA ILE A 68 0.20 13.36 8.44
C ILE A 68 -1.03 13.52 7.56
N TYR A 69 -0.84 13.26 6.28
CA TYR A 69 -1.85 13.20 5.23
C TYR A 69 -2.05 11.76 4.81
N GLY A 70 -3.28 11.25 4.89
CA GLY A 70 -3.64 9.92 4.40
C GLY A 70 -4.53 10.04 3.17
N MET A 71 -4.12 9.40 2.09
CA MET A 71 -4.88 9.35 0.85
C MET A 71 -5.27 7.92 0.50
N ASP A 72 -6.51 7.71 0.08
CA ASP A 72 -7.00 6.45 -0.49
C ASP A 72 -8.06 6.72 -1.54
N LYS A 73 -8.21 5.84 -2.53
CA LYS A 73 -9.28 5.96 -3.53
C LYS A 73 -10.61 5.41 -3.02
N SER A 74 -10.59 4.51 -2.03
CA SER A 74 -11.78 3.87 -1.49
C SER A 74 -12.46 4.72 -0.43
N ILE A 75 -13.63 5.28 -0.76
CA ILE A 75 -14.48 6.02 0.19
C ILE A 75 -14.87 5.13 1.39
N ALA A 76 -15.08 3.83 1.16
CA ALA A 76 -15.43 2.89 2.22
C ALA A 76 -14.29 2.76 3.24
N MET A 77 -13.04 2.64 2.77
CA MET A 77 -11.85 2.64 3.62
C MET A 77 -11.69 3.97 4.38
N LEU A 78 -11.80 5.09 3.68
CA LEU A 78 -11.67 6.43 4.27
C LEU A 78 -12.76 6.72 5.31
N SER A 79 -13.96 6.16 5.16
CA SER A 79 -15.02 6.27 6.18
C SER A 79 -14.60 5.64 7.51
N ILE A 80 -13.85 4.56 7.46
CA ILE A 80 -13.27 3.94 8.67
C ILE A 80 -12.07 4.75 9.17
N ALA A 81 -11.17 5.17 8.27
CA ALA A 81 -10.03 6.00 8.64
C ALA A 81 -10.46 7.28 9.35
N LYS A 82 -11.58 7.89 8.93
CA LYS A 82 -12.15 9.08 9.55
C LYS A 82 -12.50 8.88 11.03
N THR A 83 -12.90 7.67 11.44
CA THR A 83 -13.16 7.37 12.86
C THR A 83 -11.90 7.35 13.72
N ARG A 84 -10.72 7.33 13.08
CA ARG A 84 -9.40 7.37 13.70
C ARG A 84 -8.71 8.72 13.57
N ALA A 85 -9.37 9.70 12.92
CA ALA A 85 -8.82 11.04 12.79
C ALA A 85 -8.49 11.61 14.18
N TYR A 86 -7.24 12.06 14.33
CA TYR A 86 -6.74 12.58 15.60
C TYR A 86 -5.74 13.70 15.32
N LYS A 87 -5.86 14.82 16.04
CA LYS A 87 -4.96 16.00 15.91
C LYS A 87 -4.62 16.36 14.46
N ASN A 88 -3.39 16.01 14.06
CA ASN A 88 -2.74 16.38 12.80
C ASN A 88 -2.90 15.29 11.72
N PHE A 89 -3.87 14.39 11.82
CA PHE A 89 -4.17 13.40 10.80
C PHE A 89 -5.25 13.90 9.85
N HIS A 90 -4.85 14.26 8.64
CA HIS A 90 -5.71 14.77 7.57
C HIS A 90 -5.97 13.66 6.53
N ILE A 91 -7.23 13.48 6.17
CA ILE A 91 -7.65 12.39 5.29
C ILE A 91 -8.35 12.98 4.06
N PHE A 92 -8.00 12.48 2.88
CA PHE A 92 -8.67 12.88 1.64
C PHE A 92 -8.75 11.73 0.63
N CYS A 93 -9.78 11.80 -0.25
CA CYS A 93 -9.96 10.84 -1.33
C CYS A 93 -9.10 11.25 -2.53
N GLY A 94 -8.37 10.29 -3.10
CA GLY A 94 -7.55 10.52 -4.27
C GLY A 94 -6.99 9.24 -4.87
N ASP A 95 -6.62 9.30 -6.14
CA ASP A 95 -5.93 8.22 -6.86
C ASP A 95 -4.42 8.50 -6.87
N ILE A 96 -3.61 7.53 -6.48
CA ILE A 96 -2.15 7.67 -6.41
C ILE A 96 -1.50 7.94 -7.77
N THR A 97 -2.21 7.67 -8.87
CA THR A 97 -1.75 7.95 -10.24
C THR A 97 -2.08 9.36 -10.72
N CYS A 98 -2.92 10.10 -9.98
CA CYS A 98 -3.41 11.41 -10.39
C CYS A 98 -3.73 12.29 -9.17
N PHE A 99 -2.71 12.77 -8.46
CA PHE A 99 -2.89 13.70 -7.35
C PHE A 99 -1.79 14.75 -7.31
N ALA A 100 -2.08 15.84 -6.61
CA ALA A 100 -1.11 16.88 -6.29
C ALA A 100 -1.40 17.46 -4.90
N LEU A 101 -0.36 17.88 -4.20
CA LEU A 101 -0.47 18.66 -2.97
C LEU A 101 -0.02 20.10 -3.24
N SER A 102 -0.58 21.05 -2.51
CA SER A 102 -0.19 22.45 -2.59
C SER A 102 1.17 22.75 -1.94
N LYS A 103 1.69 21.80 -1.17
CA LYS A 103 2.99 21.88 -0.49
C LYS A 103 3.74 20.56 -0.61
N THR A 104 5.06 20.61 -0.46
CA THR A 104 5.91 19.42 -0.36
C THR A 104 5.82 18.80 1.02
N VAL A 105 6.11 17.52 1.11
CA VAL A 105 6.17 16.76 2.36
C VAL A 105 7.55 16.11 2.53
N ASP A 106 7.95 15.85 3.78
CA ASP A 106 9.28 15.33 4.09
C ASP A 106 9.38 13.83 3.83
N PHE A 107 8.37 13.08 4.25
CA PHE A 107 8.33 11.64 4.11
C PHE A 107 7.06 11.19 3.41
N ILE A 108 7.21 10.41 2.34
CA ILE A 108 6.10 9.74 1.66
C ILE A 108 6.27 8.25 1.88
N PHE A 109 5.19 7.56 2.19
CA PHE A 109 5.22 6.10 2.21
C PHE A 109 3.94 5.49 1.64
N SER A 110 4.10 4.28 1.10
CA SER A 110 3.02 3.43 0.63
C SER A 110 3.36 2.00 0.99
N VAL A 111 2.55 1.37 1.81
CA VAL A 111 2.79 0.03 2.34
C VAL A 111 1.59 -0.88 2.14
N HIS A 112 1.78 -2.18 2.41
CA HIS A 112 0.72 -3.17 2.22
C HIS A 112 0.34 -3.37 0.75
N ASP A 113 1.37 -3.55 -0.11
CA ASP A 113 1.24 -3.91 -1.54
C ASP A 113 0.31 -2.99 -2.36
N THR A 114 0.13 -1.74 -1.91
CA THR A 114 -0.65 -0.73 -2.64
C THR A 114 -0.14 -0.54 -4.07
N PHE A 115 1.18 -0.55 -4.28
CA PHE A 115 1.79 -0.40 -5.60
C PHE A 115 1.54 -1.60 -6.53
N ASN A 116 1.19 -2.75 -6.00
CA ASN A 116 0.82 -3.92 -6.79
C ASN A 116 -0.57 -3.78 -7.46
N TYR A 117 -1.41 -2.84 -7.02
CA TYR A 117 -2.67 -2.47 -7.69
C TYR A 117 -2.47 -1.62 -8.95
N LEU A 118 -1.26 -1.15 -9.20
CA LEU A 118 -0.89 -0.46 -10.43
C LEU A 118 -0.59 -1.52 -11.51
N LEU A 119 -1.57 -1.82 -12.35
CA LEU A 119 -1.52 -2.97 -13.25
C LEU A 119 -0.60 -2.77 -14.46
N THR A 120 -0.24 -1.52 -14.78
CA THR A 120 0.61 -1.17 -15.91
C THR A 120 1.86 -0.42 -15.46
N TYR A 121 2.93 -0.52 -16.26
CA TYR A 121 4.15 0.27 -16.01
C TYR A 121 3.91 1.78 -16.12
N ASP A 122 2.93 2.19 -16.94
CA ASP A 122 2.57 3.61 -17.05
C ASP A 122 1.88 4.12 -15.79
N ASP A 123 0.94 3.37 -15.22
CA ASP A 123 0.31 3.73 -13.94
C ASP A 123 1.35 3.75 -12.81
N PHE A 124 2.27 2.78 -12.79
CA PHE A 124 3.38 2.76 -11.83
C PHE A 124 4.25 4.03 -11.96
N ALA A 125 4.60 4.41 -13.19
CA ALA A 125 5.35 5.64 -13.45
C ALA A 125 4.56 6.90 -13.10
N LYS A 126 3.22 6.95 -13.32
CA LYS A 126 2.36 8.06 -12.90
C LYS A 126 2.38 8.23 -11.39
N ALA A 127 2.19 7.15 -10.62
CA ALA A 127 2.24 7.21 -9.15
C ALA A 127 3.59 7.72 -8.64
N LEU A 128 4.71 7.23 -9.21
CA LEU A 128 6.04 7.75 -8.88
C LEU A 128 6.19 9.23 -9.18
N ARG A 129 5.70 9.72 -10.33
CA ARG A 129 5.75 11.15 -10.70
C ARG A 129 4.88 12.01 -9.78
N CYS A 130 3.70 11.53 -9.39
CA CYS A 130 2.87 12.24 -8.42
C CYS A 130 3.57 12.35 -7.07
N ALA A 131 4.17 11.26 -6.58
CA ALA A 131 4.97 11.27 -5.36
C ALA A 131 6.18 12.23 -5.49
N TYR A 132 6.95 12.14 -6.60
CA TYR A 132 8.07 13.03 -6.89
C TYR A 132 7.69 14.50 -6.81
N ASN A 133 6.54 14.89 -7.37
CA ASN A 133 6.08 16.29 -7.36
C ASN A 133 5.70 16.78 -5.95
N CYS A 134 5.39 15.88 -5.03
CA CYS A 134 5.13 16.21 -3.63
C CYS A 134 6.39 16.17 -2.74
N MET A 135 7.56 15.80 -3.27
CA MET A 135 8.82 15.73 -2.53
C MET A 135 9.56 17.07 -2.55
N SER A 136 10.14 17.48 -1.42
CA SER A 136 11.23 18.45 -1.38
C SER A 136 12.56 17.76 -1.75
N TYR A 137 13.65 18.54 -1.84
CA TYR A 137 14.99 17.99 -2.16
C TYR A 137 15.46 16.95 -1.15
N ASN A 138 15.11 17.11 0.14
CA ASN A 138 15.54 16.22 1.22
C ASN A 138 14.50 15.16 1.56
N SER A 139 13.42 15.06 0.81
CA SER A 139 12.36 14.09 1.08
C SER A 139 12.79 12.67 0.74
N ILE A 140 12.20 11.72 1.46
CA ILE A 140 12.30 10.30 1.17
C ILE A 140 10.92 9.77 0.79
N PHE A 141 10.89 8.90 -0.22
CA PHE A 141 9.73 8.12 -0.56
C PHE A 141 10.03 6.63 -0.41
N LEU A 142 9.27 5.97 0.45
CA LEU A 142 9.31 4.53 0.69
C LEU A 142 8.03 3.91 0.14
N PHE A 143 8.15 2.88 -0.68
CA PHE A 143 7.02 2.03 -1.05
C PHE A 143 7.41 0.56 -1.01
N ASP A 144 6.43 -0.30 -0.92
CA ASP A 144 6.63 -1.74 -0.99
C ASP A 144 5.99 -2.37 -2.23
N ILE A 145 6.49 -3.55 -2.53
CA ILE A 145 5.87 -4.49 -3.46
C ILE A 145 5.92 -5.89 -2.88
N THR A 146 4.83 -6.65 -3.04
CA THR A 146 4.81 -8.08 -2.71
C THR A 146 5.56 -8.89 -3.78
N THR A 147 6.21 -9.95 -3.36
CA THR A 147 7.04 -10.79 -4.23
C THR A 147 6.27 -11.97 -4.79
N GLN A 148 6.75 -12.54 -5.92
CA GLN A 148 6.24 -13.80 -6.43
C GLN A 148 6.39 -14.93 -5.40
N TYR A 149 7.50 -14.96 -4.66
CA TYR A 149 7.71 -15.93 -3.59
C TYR A 149 6.59 -15.88 -2.53
N ASN A 150 6.21 -14.66 -2.09
CA ASN A 150 5.11 -14.48 -1.15
C ASN A 150 3.80 -15.06 -1.70
N ILE A 151 3.45 -14.68 -2.93
CA ILE A 151 2.21 -15.13 -3.56
C ILE A 151 2.18 -16.64 -3.70
N MET A 152 3.22 -17.25 -4.25
CA MET A 152 3.30 -18.69 -4.46
C MET A 152 3.26 -19.48 -3.15
N LYS A 153 3.99 -19.01 -2.14
CA LYS A 153 4.09 -19.69 -0.85
C LYS A 153 2.84 -19.55 0.01
N ASN A 154 2.24 -18.36 0.04
CA ASN A 154 1.25 -18.02 1.07
C ASN A 154 -0.17 -17.88 0.52
N PHE A 155 -0.36 -17.56 -0.78
CA PHE A 155 -1.67 -17.15 -1.30
C PHE A 155 -2.16 -17.97 -2.50
N HIS A 156 -1.29 -18.34 -3.44
CA HIS A 156 -1.68 -19.01 -4.69
C HIS A 156 -2.48 -20.29 -4.44
N ARG A 157 -3.70 -20.34 -5.00
CA ARG A 157 -4.65 -21.47 -4.88
C ARG A 157 -4.97 -21.86 -3.44
N ARG A 158 -4.93 -20.86 -2.53
CA ARG A 158 -5.35 -21.06 -1.14
C ARG A 158 -6.68 -20.38 -0.89
N LEU A 159 -7.52 -21.06 -0.13
CA LEU A 159 -8.80 -20.55 0.35
C LEU A 159 -8.66 -20.22 1.84
N PHE A 160 -8.88 -18.96 2.17
CA PHE A 160 -8.99 -18.52 3.56
C PHE A 160 -10.45 -18.29 3.88
N SER A 161 -10.86 -18.60 5.11
CA SER A 161 -12.23 -18.44 5.57
C SER A 161 -12.26 -17.72 6.91
N TYR A 162 -13.17 -16.77 7.04
CA TYR A 162 -13.37 -15.98 8.24
C TYR A 162 -14.86 -15.88 8.52
N THR A 163 -15.26 -15.87 9.79
CA THR A 163 -16.63 -15.50 10.20
C THR A 163 -16.56 -14.25 11.06
N VAL A 164 -17.12 -13.18 10.58
CA VAL A 164 -17.07 -11.86 11.25
C VAL A 164 -18.45 -11.24 11.31
N LYS A 165 -18.94 -10.98 12.53
CA LYS A 165 -20.25 -10.32 12.76
C LYS A 165 -21.41 -10.98 11.99
N GLY A 166 -21.42 -12.34 11.91
CA GLY A 166 -22.47 -13.09 11.21
C GLY A 166 -22.34 -13.11 9.69
N THR A 167 -21.20 -12.68 9.15
CA THR A 167 -20.86 -12.78 7.73
C THR A 167 -19.74 -13.81 7.57
N ASP A 168 -19.97 -14.82 6.72
CA ASP A 168 -18.94 -15.75 6.30
C ASP A 168 -18.20 -15.16 5.09
N ILE A 169 -16.88 -15.05 5.23
CA ILE A 169 -16.02 -14.44 4.21
C ILE A 169 -15.06 -15.51 3.71
N THR A 170 -15.04 -15.73 2.41
CA THR A 170 -14.00 -16.53 1.77
C THR A 170 -13.11 -15.66 0.91
N TRP A 171 -11.80 -15.95 0.95
CA TRP A 171 -10.78 -15.25 0.18
C TRP A 171 -9.95 -16.27 -0.58
N TYR A 172 -10.02 -16.23 -1.90
CA TYR A 172 -9.28 -17.10 -2.81
C TYR A 172 -8.40 -16.29 -3.73
N ASN A 173 -7.16 -16.75 -3.96
CA ASN A 173 -6.22 -16.09 -4.84
C ASN A 173 -5.71 -17.07 -5.90
N GLU A 174 -5.55 -16.58 -7.11
CA GLU A 174 -4.92 -17.29 -8.21
C GLU A 174 -3.89 -16.39 -8.89
N TYR A 175 -2.66 -16.88 -9.01
CA TYR A 175 -1.57 -16.19 -9.70
C TYR A 175 -1.35 -16.81 -11.07
N ASP A 176 -1.39 -15.97 -12.10
CA ASP A 176 -0.97 -16.32 -13.45
C ASP A 176 0.47 -15.83 -13.69
N GLU A 177 1.41 -16.75 -13.73
CA GLU A 177 2.83 -16.46 -13.90
C GLU A 177 3.12 -15.79 -15.25
N LYS A 178 2.37 -16.13 -16.31
CA LYS A 178 2.60 -15.59 -17.67
C LYS A 178 2.26 -14.11 -17.75
N SER A 179 1.14 -13.69 -17.17
CA SER A 179 0.72 -12.28 -17.11
C SER A 179 1.28 -11.56 -15.90
N LYS A 180 1.83 -12.27 -14.92
CA LYS A 180 2.25 -11.79 -13.59
C LYS A 180 1.11 -11.17 -12.79
N MET A 181 -0.12 -11.62 -12.99
CA MET A 181 -1.31 -11.10 -12.33
C MET A 181 -1.80 -12.02 -11.23
N VAL A 182 -2.20 -11.43 -10.11
CA VAL A 182 -2.90 -12.10 -9.01
C VAL A 182 -4.37 -11.72 -9.07
N TYR A 183 -5.20 -12.71 -9.29
CA TYR A 183 -6.66 -12.59 -9.24
C TYR A 183 -7.14 -12.99 -7.85
N THR A 184 -7.76 -12.06 -7.15
CA THR A 184 -8.34 -12.28 -5.83
C THR A 184 -9.85 -12.23 -5.92
N LYS A 185 -10.51 -13.25 -5.37
CA LYS A 185 -11.96 -13.30 -5.22
C LYS A 185 -12.33 -13.38 -3.75
N LEU A 186 -13.09 -12.41 -3.30
CA LEU A 186 -13.69 -12.35 -1.97
C LEU A 186 -15.19 -12.62 -2.09
N THR A 187 -15.73 -13.50 -1.25
CA THR A 187 -17.16 -13.75 -1.18
C THR A 187 -17.64 -13.48 0.24
N PHE A 188 -18.67 -12.67 0.37
CA PHE A 188 -19.30 -12.29 1.64
C PHE A 188 -20.70 -12.90 1.67
N ALA A 189 -20.91 -13.92 2.50
CA ALA A 189 -22.18 -14.61 2.63
C ALA A 189 -22.83 -14.30 3.98
N THR A 190 -24.08 -13.84 3.93
CA THR A 190 -24.97 -13.68 5.09
C THR A 190 -26.19 -14.59 4.93
N GLN A 191 -27.05 -14.67 5.92
CA GLN A 191 -28.29 -15.44 5.81
C GLN A 191 -29.20 -15.01 4.65
N SER A 192 -29.12 -13.74 4.21
CA SER A 192 -30.02 -13.16 3.22
C SER A 192 -29.41 -12.92 1.85
N ARG A 193 -28.09 -12.83 1.75
CA ARG A 193 -27.41 -12.50 0.48
C ARG A 193 -25.96 -12.97 0.43
N THR A 194 -25.46 -13.17 -0.79
CA THR A 194 -24.05 -13.37 -1.09
C THR A 194 -23.58 -12.26 -2.03
N ILE A 195 -22.43 -11.65 -1.70
CA ILE A 195 -21.80 -10.61 -2.50
C ILE A 195 -20.39 -11.06 -2.84
N THR A 196 -19.92 -10.73 -4.03
CA THR A 196 -18.54 -10.99 -4.47
C THR A 196 -17.85 -9.67 -4.76
N GLU A 197 -16.58 -9.58 -4.33
CA GLU A 197 -15.67 -8.49 -4.65
C GLU A 197 -14.39 -9.10 -5.24
N GLU A 198 -13.88 -8.52 -6.32
CA GLU A 198 -12.70 -8.99 -7.02
C GLU A 198 -11.61 -7.94 -6.98
N HIS A 199 -10.36 -8.39 -6.79
CA HIS A 199 -9.19 -7.54 -6.83
C HIS A 199 -8.21 -8.09 -7.84
N LEU A 200 -7.44 -7.19 -8.43
CA LEU A 200 -6.41 -7.52 -9.38
C LEU A 200 -5.11 -6.81 -8.98
N GLN A 201 -4.05 -7.58 -8.85
CA GLN A 201 -2.72 -7.05 -8.52
C GLN A 201 -1.71 -7.57 -9.54
N ARG A 202 -0.66 -6.79 -9.79
CA ARG A 202 0.48 -7.18 -10.61
C ARG A 202 1.71 -7.42 -9.75
N ILE A 203 2.41 -8.51 -10.01
CA ILE A 203 3.69 -8.80 -9.37
C ILE A 203 4.80 -8.18 -10.21
N TYR A 204 5.56 -7.30 -9.59
CA TYR A 204 6.71 -6.62 -10.17
C TYR A 204 8.01 -7.24 -9.69
N THR A 205 9.01 -7.30 -10.56
CA THR A 205 10.39 -7.62 -10.19
C THR A 205 11.20 -6.34 -10.00
N VAL A 206 12.28 -6.45 -9.25
CA VAL A 206 13.22 -5.34 -9.03
C VAL A 206 13.76 -4.79 -10.36
N ASP A 207 14.10 -5.69 -11.30
CA ASP A 207 14.64 -5.31 -12.61
C ASP A 207 13.62 -4.55 -13.48
N GLU A 208 12.32 -4.79 -13.28
CA GLU A 208 11.27 -4.04 -13.99
C GLU A 208 11.09 -2.64 -13.42
N ILE A 209 11.15 -2.46 -12.08
CA ILE A 209 10.83 -1.18 -11.45
C ILE A 209 12.00 -0.19 -11.40
N ILE A 210 13.27 -0.66 -11.30
CA ILE A 210 14.43 0.21 -11.23
C ILE A 210 14.53 1.19 -12.42
N PRO A 211 14.38 0.75 -13.69
CA PRO A 211 14.40 1.66 -14.83
C PRO A 211 13.27 2.70 -14.78
N ILE A 212 12.08 2.31 -14.27
CA ILE A 212 10.92 3.21 -14.15
C ILE A 212 11.21 4.28 -13.09
N ILE A 213 11.73 3.87 -11.91
CA ILE A 213 12.12 4.77 -10.82
C ILE A 213 13.10 5.83 -11.33
N LYS A 214 14.18 5.40 -12.00
CA LYS A 214 15.18 6.30 -12.57
C LYS A 214 14.57 7.27 -13.60
N LYS A 215 13.73 6.78 -14.50
CA LYS A 215 13.05 7.59 -15.52
C LYS A 215 12.11 8.65 -14.91
N CYS A 216 11.62 8.41 -13.69
CA CYS A 216 10.79 9.36 -12.95
C CYS A 216 11.61 10.37 -12.11
N GLY A 217 12.95 10.40 -12.23
CA GLY A 217 13.82 11.33 -11.51
C GLY A 217 14.10 10.93 -10.07
N LEU A 218 13.91 9.65 -9.74
CA LEU A 218 14.17 9.11 -8.40
C LEU A 218 15.41 8.23 -8.41
N LEU A 219 16.15 8.24 -7.29
CA LEU A 219 17.26 7.36 -6.99
C LEU A 219 16.86 6.38 -5.89
N VAL A 220 17.11 5.09 -6.09
CA VAL A 220 17.02 4.10 -5.02
C VAL A 220 18.20 4.29 -4.09
N VAL A 221 17.93 4.59 -2.82
CA VAL A 221 18.97 4.75 -1.79
C VAL A 221 19.13 3.52 -0.91
N ASP A 222 18.09 2.70 -0.81
CA ASP A 222 18.14 1.42 -0.12
C ASP A 222 17.01 0.50 -0.63
N MET A 223 17.20 -0.81 -0.48
CA MET A 223 16.21 -1.83 -0.79
C MET A 223 16.35 -2.96 0.21
N VAL A 224 15.30 -3.13 1.04
CA VAL A 224 15.33 -4.04 2.18
C VAL A 224 14.07 -4.90 2.22
N GLY A 225 14.08 -5.98 3.01
CA GLY A 225 12.99 -6.95 3.08
C GLY A 225 12.15 -6.84 4.35
N ASP A 226 10.86 -7.13 4.19
CA ASP A 226 9.93 -7.51 5.26
C ASP A 226 9.83 -6.50 6.41
N TYR A 227 9.83 -5.21 6.07
CA TYR A 227 9.81 -4.09 7.03
C TYR A 227 10.92 -4.21 8.08
N THR A 228 12.09 -4.63 7.64
CA THR A 228 13.32 -4.68 8.41
C THR A 228 14.42 -3.93 7.67
N MET A 229 15.61 -3.79 8.29
CA MET A 229 16.79 -3.26 7.59
C MET A 229 17.66 -4.39 7.00
N LYS A 230 17.09 -5.59 6.83
CA LYS A 230 17.83 -6.74 6.25
C LYS A 230 17.80 -6.68 4.73
N PRO A 231 18.86 -7.17 4.07
CA PRO A 231 18.88 -7.27 2.61
C PRO A 231 17.75 -8.12 2.05
N VAL A 232 17.33 -7.80 0.83
CA VAL A 232 16.41 -8.64 0.05
C VAL A 232 17.06 -9.98 -0.26
N THR A 233 16.29 -11.06 -0.14
CA THR A 233 16.68 -12.44 -0.46
C THR A 233 15.60 -13.11 -1.31
N ASP A 234 15.85 -14.30 -1.83
CA ASP A 234 14.86 -15.10 -2.58
C ASP A 234 13.63 -15.50 -1.73
N HIS A 235 13.73 -15.35 -0.41
CA HIS A 235 12.63 -15.66 0.52
C HIS A 235 11.93 -14.41 1.07
N THR A 236 12.31 -13.23 0.62
CA THR A 236 11.66 -11.98 1.01
C THR A 236 10.22 -11.95 0.53
N ILE A 237 9.28 -11.64 1.43
CA ILE A 237 7.85 -11.58 1.11
C ILE A 237 7.41 -10.19 0.65
N MET A 238 8.01 -9.14 1.22
CA MET A 238 7.74 -7.74 0.86
C MET A 238 9.06 -7.01 0.63
N ILE A 239 9.26 -6.44 -0.56
CA ILE A 239 10.42 -5.61 -0.85
C ILE A 239 10.07 -4.16 -0.56
N ASN A 240 10.79 -3.53 0.37
CA ASN A 240 10.67 -2.11 0.68
C ASN A 240 11.71 -1.33 -0.12
N VAL A 241 11.27 -0.46 -1.00
CA VAL A 241 12.11 0.37 -1.87
C VAL A 241 12.14 1.79 -1.30
N ILE A 242 13.33 2.27 -0.96
CA ILE A 242 13.53 3.60 -0.39
C ILE A 242 14.20 4.46 -1.45
N THR A 243 13.55 5.58 -1.79
CA THR A 243 13.98 6.47 -2.87
C THR A 243 14.10 7.92 -2.39
N LYS A 244 14.91 8.69 -3.11
CA LYS A 244 15.01 10.14 -2.99
C LYS A 244 15.01 10.79 -4.37
N ARG A 245 14.89 12.10 -4.45
CA ARG A 245 15.09 12.84 -5.70
C ARG A 245 16.53 12.66 -6.22
N ALA A 246 16.68 12.49 -7.54
CA ALA A 246 17.97 12.40 -8.23
C ALA A 246 18.71 13.72 -8.24
#